data_1a5b3419a89dd632ecdec413799c6208
#
_entry.id   1a5b3419a89dd632ecdec413799c6208
#
_cell.length_a   1.000
_cell.length_b   1.000
_cell.length_c   1.000
_cell.angle_alpha   90.00
_cell.angle_beta   90.00
_cell.angle_gamma   90.00
#
_symmetry.space_group_name_H-M   'P 1'
#
loop_
_entity.id
_entity.type
_entity.pdbx_description
1 polymer ?
#
loop_
_entity_poly.entity_id
_entity_poly.type
_entity_poly.pdbx_seq_one_letter_code
_entity_poly.pdbx_strand_id
1 'polypeptide(L)'
;MKTRLVSSLALMVVGVVAAVALYVPKPMAQGPAIRPLVTPTEYERWQVELSNWGRWGKDDELGTLNLISAVKRKAAAALVREGVTVSLASNASTEKGPDVPCPVEWAMITATEANAADRIGYPCIHGAGTTHLDSFAHRFFNGKMWNGYPVADLVTLGGGAARNSILTMKHGIVTRGVLYDIPRLKGVPYLEPGTRIFPEDLEAWEKKAGVRVGPGDAFLVRWGRWARRAKLGPWPIDEGAAGLDNSVIPWLKKRDVALIGWETPGYVPQPPGDLPRLALHDFTLTILGVHLIDRADFDALSEAAAARTRWEFMLTVAPLPIPKGTGSPVNPIAMF
;
A
#
# COMPACT_ATOMS: atom_id res chain seq x y z
N MET A 1 -106.33 -2.81 16.16
CA MET A 1 -105.50 -2.76 17.36
C MET A 1 -104.12 -2.50 16.91
N LYS A 2 -103.62 -1.29 17.10
CA LYS A 2 -102.35 -0.81 16.57
C LYS A 2 -101.39 -0.52 17.74
N THR A 3 -100.37 -1.30 17.92
CA THR A 3 -99.29 -1.06 18.91
C THR A 3 -98.16 -0.27 18.29
N ARG A 4 -97.86 0.86 18.87
CA ARG A 4 -96.75 1.74 18.45
C ARG A 4 -95.45 1.31 19.18
N LEU A 5 -94.44 1.05 18.42
CA LEU A 5 -93.09 0.88 18.90
C LEU A 5 -92.41 2.30 18.98
N VAL A 6 -91.85 2.62 20.14
CA VAL A 6 -91.00 3.78 20.34
C VAL A 6 -89.57 3.35 20.29
N SER A 7 -88.78 3.80 19.29
CA SER A 7 -87.40 3.54 19.17
C SER A 7 -86.58 4.68 19.85
N SER A 8 -85.85 4.33 20.86
CA SER A 8 -84.88 5.27 21.50
C SER A 8 -83.53 5.20 20.75
N LEU A 9 -83.16 6.34 20.22
CA LEU A 9 -81.83 6.53 19.55
C LEU A 9 -80.81 6.96 20.58
N ALA A 10 -79.86 6.07 20.90
CA ALA A 10 -78.71 6.42 21.74
C ALA A 10 -77.60 7.00 20.88
N LEU A 11 -77.24 8.24 21.10
CA LEU A 11 -76.10 8.91 20.43
C LEU A 11 -74.81 8.54 21.12
N MET A 12 -73.96 7.73 20.49
CA MET A 12 -72.56 7.46 20.91
C MET A 12 -71.67 8.60 20.38
N VAL A 13 -71.16 9.44 21.26
CA VAL A 13 -70.10 10.39 20.93
C VAL A 13 -68.76 9.68 21.08
N VAL A 14 -68.14 9.33 19.96
CA VAL A 14 -66.74 8.80 19.92
C VAL A 14 -65.81 10.01 19.91
N GLY A 15 -65.13 10.24 21.05
CA GLY A 15 -64.08 11.24 21.15
C GLY A 15 -62.78 10.72 20.49
N VAL A 16 -62.38 11.29 19.35
CA VAL A 16 -61.10 11.04 18.73
C VAL A 16 -60.06 11.92 19.44
N VAL A 17 -59.21 11.31 20.31
CA VAL A 17 -58.03 11.95 20.85
C VAL A 17 -56.93 11.85 19.80
N ALA A 18 -56.67 12.95 19.08
CA ALA A 18 -55.55 13.03 18.15
C ALA A 18 -54.27 13.22 18.98
N ALA A 19 -53.45 12.17 19.06
CA ALA A 19 -52.09 12.24 19.60
C ALA A 19 -51.19 12.96 18.59
N VAL A 20 -50.90 14.21 18.82
CA VAL A 20 -49.88 14.97 18.09
C VAL A 20 -48.52 14.45 18.55
N ALA A 21 -47.93 13.52 17.78
CA ALA A 21 -46.53 13.11 17.96
C ALA A 21 -45.65 14.31 17.58
N LEU A 22 -45.02 14.93 18.57
CA LEU A 22 -43.96 15.91 18.34
C LEU A 22 -42.78 15.20 17.64
N TYR A 23 -42.66 15.43 16.35
CA TYR A 23 -41.51 15.00 15.58
C TYR A 23 -40.29 15.81 16.03
N VAL A 24 -39.44 15.22 16.88
CA VAL A 24 -38.12 15.76 17.22
C VAL A 24 -37.18 15.30 16.07
N PRO A 25 -36.72 16.20 15.20
CA PRO A 25 -35.79 15.83 14.16
C PRO A 25 -34.52 15.27 14.84
N LYS A 26 -34.14 14.03 14.51
CA LYS A 26 -32.84 13.50 14.89
C LYS A 26 -31.77 14.47 14.38
N PRO A 27 -30.79 14.85 15.21
CA PRO A 27 -29.69 15.65 14.71
C PRO A 27 -29.09 14.93 13.51
N MET A 28 -29.03 15.62 12.37
CA MET A 28 -28.31 15.12 11.20
C MET A 28 -26.90 14.76 11.67
N ALA A 29 -26.49 13.51 11.47
CA ALA A 29 -25.11 13.13 11.70
C ALA A 29 -24.25 14.13 10.92
N GLN A 30 -23.40 14.87 11.64
CA GLN A 30 -22.42 15.74 11.00
C GLN A 30 -21.68 14.85 10.01
N GLY A 31 -21.70 15.23 8.74
CA GLY A 31 -20.89 14.55 7.72
C GLY A 31 -19.45 14.44 8.24
N PRO A 32 -18.68 13.44 7.80
CA PRO A 32 -17.32 13.26 8.27
C PRO A 32 -16.61 14.62 8.16
N ALA A 33 -16.08 15.11 9.28
CA ALA A 33 -15.33 16.35 9.32
C ALA A 33 -14.25 16.27 8.21
N ILE A 34 -14.24 17.26 7.32
CA ILE A 34 -13.22 17.34 6.25
C ILE A 34 -11.88 17.43 6.98
N ARG A 35 -11.13 16.34 6.97
CA ARG A 35 -9.81 16.31 7.59
C ARG A 35 -8.86 17.20 6.78
N PRO A 36 -8.14 18.14 7.42
CA PRO A 36 -7.16 18.93 6.72
C PRO A 36 -6.05 17.99 6.17
N LEU A 37 -5.70 18.19 4.91
CA LEU A 37 -4.57 17.49 4.29
C LEU A 37 -3.26 18.09 4.77
N VAL A 38 -2.18 17.31 4.65
CA VAL A 38 -0.82 17.76 4.96
C VAL A 38 -0.46 18.91 4.04
N THR A 39 -0.05 20.04 4.61
CA THR A 39 0.33 21.23 3.85
C THR A 39 1.78 21.13 3.32
N PRO A 40 2.14 21.86 2.26
CA PRO A 40 3.54 21.94 1.79
C PRO A 40 4.52 22.34 2.89
N THR A 41 4.18 23.33 3.71
CA THR A 41 5.00 23.79 4.84
C THR A 41 5.22 22.69 5.89
N GLU A 42 4.17 21.94 6.20
CA GLU A 42 4.28 20.80 7.14
C GLU A 42 5.13 19.68 6.55
N TYR A 43 4.96 19.36 5.28
CA TYR A 43 5.76 18.37 4.58
C TYR A 43 7.24 18.76 4.52
N GLU A 44 7.56 20.02 4.24
CA GLU A 44 8.93 20.53 4.27
C GLU A 44 9.56 20.45 5.68
N ARG A 45 8.81 20.82 6.72
CA ARG A 45 9.25 20.68 8.11
C ARG A 45 9.59 19.22 8.44
N TRP A 46 8.75 18.27 8.04
CA TRP A 46 8.97 16.84 8.29
C TRP A 46 10.22 16.29 7.61
N GLN A 47 10.66 16.86 6.50
CA GLN A 47 11.90 16.43 5.83
C GLN A 47 13.14 16.62 6.72
N VAL A 48 13.08 17.56 7.64
CA VAL A 48 14.15 17.78 8.65
C VAL A 48 13.86 16.96 9.91
N GLU A 49 12.65 17.09 10.47
CA GLU A 49 12.31 16.50 11.77
C GLU A 49 12.24 14.97 11.76
N LEU A 50 11.81 14.37 10.65
CA LEU A 50 11.61 12.92 10.52
C LEU A 50 12.75 12.22 9.77
N SER A 51 13.78 12.95 9.32
CA SER A 51 14.88 12.38 8.58
C SER A 51 15.60 11.27 9.37
N ASN A 52 16.00 10.23 8.66
CA ASN A 52 16.91 9.20 9.16
C ASN A 52 18.33 9.34 8.62
N TRP A 53 18.65 10.43 7.90
CA TRP A 53 20.00 10.64 7.37
C TRP A 53 21.04 10.63 8.49
N GLY A 54 22.14 9.93 8.25
CA GLY A 54 23.21 9.77 9.20
C GLY A 54 22.96 8.78 10.35
N ARG A 55 21.72 8.25 10.49
CA ARG A 55 21.35 7.34 11.59
C ARG A 55 22.24 6.09 11.65
N TRP A 56 22.66 5.57 10.51
CA TRP A 56 23.54 4.40 10.39
C TRP A 56 24.92 4.74 9.82
N GLY A 57 25.33 5.99 9.93
CA GLY A 57 26.59 6.51 9.41
C GLY A 57 26.44 7.18 8.05
N LYS A 58 27.45 8.00 7.73
CA LYS A 58 27.44 8.83 6.51
C LYS A 58 27.51 8.02 5.20
N ASP A 59 28.02 6.80 5.25
CA ASP A 59 28.21 5.92 4.09
C ASP A 59 27.12 4.86 3.95
N ASP A 60 26.05 4.95 4.77
CA ASP A 60 24.95 4.00 4.72
C ASP A 60 24.14 4.09 3.41
N GLU A 61 23.87 2.92 2.83
CA GLU A 61 23.05 2.72 1.63
C GLU A 61 21.90 1.73 1.85
N LEU A 62 21.67 1.26 3.10
CA LEU A 62 20.65 0.28 3.44
C LEU A 62 19.43 0.88 4.13
N GLY A 63 19.56 2.07 4.72
CA GLY A 63 18.45 2.72 5.40
C GLY A 63 17.85 1.85 6.52
N THR A 64 16.53 1.79 6.58
CA THR A 64 15.83 1.02 7.61
C THR A 64 16.01 -0.50 7.51
N LEU A 65 16.57 -1.03 6.41
CA LEU A 65 16.97 -2.45 6.36
C LEU A 65 18.03 -2.80 7.41
N ASN A 66 18.79 -1.84 7.91
CA ASN A 66 19.70 -2.03 9.05
C ASN A 66 19.00 -2.51 10.32
N LEU A 67 17.69 -2.31 10.44
CA LEU A 67 16.87 -2.81 11.55
C LEU A 67 16.60 -4.33 11.47
N ILE A 68 16.85 -4.95 10.32
CA ILE A 68 16.68 -6.39 10.13
C ILE A 68 17.94 -7.12 10.63
N SER A 69 18.04 -7.28 11.94
CA SER A 69 19.12 -8.02 12.58
C SER A 69 19.03 -9.52 12.37
N ALA A 70 20.09 -10.27 12.71
CA ALA A 70 20.05 -11.75 12.73
C ALA A 70 18.96 -12.28 13.65
N VAL A 71 18.73 -11.65 14.80
CA VAL A 71 17.64 -11.99 15.73
C VAL A 71 16.28 -11.79 15.06
N LYS A 72 16.09 -10.67 14.34
CA LYS A 72 14.86 -10.39 13.62
C LYS A 72 14.58 -11.43 12.54
N ARG A 73 15.61 -11.84 11.76
CA ARG A 73 15.46 -12.90 10.74
C ARG A 73 15.08 -14.25 11.35
N LYS A 74 15.72 -14.62 12.46
CA LYS A 74 15.37 -15.86 13.18
C LYS A 74 13.94 -15.82 13.73
N ALA A 75 13.51 -14.69 14.28
CA ALA A 75 12.14 -14.51 14.75
C ALA A 75 11.13 -14.60 13.60
N ALA A 76 11.45 -14.04 12.43
CA ALA A 76 10.62 -14.17 11.25
C ALA A 76 10.52 -15.62 10.76
N ALA A 77 11.62 -16.36 10.73
CA ALA A 77 11.65 -17.77 10.36
C ALA A 77 10.81 -18.64 11.32
N ALA A 78 10.75 -18.29 12.62
CA ALA A 78 9.93 -19.00 13.60
C ALA A 78 8.41 -18.79 13.42
N LEU A 79 7.99 -17.87 12.54
CA LEU A 79 6.58 -17.71 12.14
C LEU A 79 6.12 -18.80 11.15
N VAL A 80 7.05 -19.49 10.52
CA VAL A 80 6.71 -20.59 9.60
C VAL A 80 6.28 -21.80 10.42
N ARG A 81 5.00 -22.11 10.37
CA ARG A 81 4.39 -23.22 11.15
C ARG A 81 3.75 -24.27 10.26
N GLU A 82 3.33 -23.88 9.06
CA GLU A 82 2.58 -24.74 8.14
C GLU A 82 3.34 -25.00 6.84
N GLY A 83 4.35 -24.18 6.52
CA GLY A 83 5.10 -24.27 5.25
C GLY A 83 4.30 -23.81 4.02
N VAL A 84 3.18 -23.11 4.22
CA VAL A 84 2.35 -22.59 3.13
C VAL A 84 2.95 -21.30 2.60
N THR A 85 3.22 -21.26 1.28
CA THR A 85 3.79 -20.11 0.58
C THR A 85 2.73 -19.38 -0.23
N VAL A 86 2.82 -18.05 -0.25
CA VAL A 86 1.97 -17.17 -1.07
C VAL A 86 2.86 -16.18 -1.81
N SER A 87 2.74 -16.15 -3.14
CA SER A 87 3.36 -15.12 -3.97
C SER A 87 2.62 -13.80 -3.78
N LEU A 88 3.39 -12.71 -3.66
CA LEU A 88 2.88 -11.34 -3.55
C LEU A 88 3.12 -10.55 -4.84
N ALA A 89 3.57 -11.20 -5.89
CA ALA A 89 3.75 -10.56 -7.19
C ALA A 89 2.47 -10.67 -8.03
N SER A 90 2.11 -9.55 -8.67
CA SER A 90 1.18 -9.61 -9.80
C SER A 90 1.84 -10.33 -10.97
N ASN A 91 1.06 -11.04 -11.77
CA ASN A 91 1.56 -11.57 -13.03
C ASN A 91 2.14 -10.44 -13.88
N ALA A 92 3.31 -10.70 -14.50
CA ALA A 92 3.93 -9.74 -15.41
C ALA A 92 2.98 -9.43 -16.58
N SER A 93 2.73 -8.17 -16.81
CA SER A 93 1.86 -7.73 -17.91
C SER A 93 2.71 -7.59 -19.18
N THR A 94 2.48 -8.46 -20.15
CA THR A 94 3.19 -8.46 -21.45
C THR A 94 2.44 -7.67 -22.52
N GLU A 95 1.22 -7.22 -22.23
CA GLU A 95 0.38 -6.44 -23.13
C GLU A 95 0.20 -5.02 -22.62
N LYS A 96 0.19 -4.06 -23.55
CA LYS A 96 -0.10 -2.67 -23.26
C LYS A 96 -1.58 -2.50 -22.90
N GLY A 97 -1.85 -1.76 -21.84
CA GLY A 97 -3.20 -1.45 -21.39
C GLY A 97 -3.28 -0.08 -20.73
N PRO A 98 -4.50 0.36 -20.35
CA PRO A 98 -4.69 1.67 -19.69
C PRO A 98 -3.86 1.83 -18.41
N ASP A 99 -3.71 0.75 -17.66
CA ASP A 99 -2.92 0.71 -16.42
C ASP A 99 -1.53 0.07 -16.59
N VAL A 100 -1.13 -0.23 -17.84
CA VAL A 100 0.17 -0.80 -18.22
C VAL A 100 0.73 -0.09 -19.46
N PRO A 101 1.21 1.15 -19.32
CA PRO A 101 1.74 1.90 -20.48
C PRO A 101 3.06 1.32 -21.00
N CYS A 102 3.83 0.63 -20.16
CA CYS A 102 5.14 0.03 -20.49
C CYS A 102 5.15 -1.42 -20.01
N PRO A 103 4.72 -2.37 -20.85
CA PRO A 103 4.66 -3.81 -20.48
C PRO A 103 6.04 -4.44 -20.42
N VAL A 104 6.10 -5.63 -19.81
CA VAL A 104 7.25 -6.51 -19.86
C VAL A 104 7.36 -7.09 -21.28
N GLU A 105 8.55 -7.10 -21.83
CA GLU A 105 8.83 -7.75 -23.11
C GLU A 105 9.11 -9.23 -22.90
N TRP A 106 8.40 -10.08 -23.63
CA TRP A 106 8.66 -11.51 -23.65
C TRP A 106 8.58 -12.01 -25.09
N ALA A 107 9.53 -12.83 -25.49
CA ALA A 107 9.53 -13.46 -26.80
C ALA A 107 10.21 -14.84 -26.75
N MET A 108 9.58 -15.84 -27.37
CA MET A 108 10.23 -17.10 -27.63
C MET A 108 11.30 -16.91 -28.68
N ILE A 109 12.54 -17.32 -28.41
CA ILE A 109 13.69 -17.23 -29.33
C ILE A 109 13.85 -18.56 -30.08
N THR A 110 13.69 -19.67 -29.38
CA THR A 110 13.85 -21.03 -29.92
C THR A 110 12.76 -21.91 -29.37
N ALA A 111 12.18 -22.74 -30.26
CA ALA A 111 11.27 -23.81 -29.86
C ALA A 111 11.52 -24.99 -30.83
N THR A 112 12.14 -26.07 -30.36
CA THR A 112 12.44 -27.29 -31.09
C THR A 112 11.95 -28.50 -30.28
N GLU A 113 12.05 -29.68 -30.83
CA GLU A 113 11.76 -30.92 -30.08
C GLU A 113 12.72 -31.14 -28.91
N ALA A 114 13.91 -30.54 -28.93
CA ALA A 114 14.96 -30.75 -27.93
C ALA A 114 14.99 -29.66 -26.85
N ASN A 115 14.64 -28.42 -27.18
CA ASN A 115 14.69 -27.29 -26.23
C ASN A 115 13.77 -26.13 -26.61
N ALA A 116 13.49 -25.27 -25.61
CA ALA A 116 12.92 -23.97 -25.82
C ALA A 116 13.77 -22.92 -25.07
N ALA A 117 13.89 -21.73 -25.64
CA ALA A 117 14.53 -20.59 -25.03
C ALA A 117 13.72 -19.31 -25.31
N ASP A 118 13.66 -18.44 -24.34
CA ASP A 118 12.97 -17.17 -24.45
C ASP A 118 13.85 -15.99 -24.01
N ARG A 119 13.38 -14.79 -24.33
CA ARG A 119 13.94 -13.53 -23.88
C ARG A 119 12.90 -12.78 -23.04
N ILE A 120 13.35 -12.26 -21.91
CA ILE A 120 12.55 -11.37 -21.07
C ILE A 120 13.26 -10.04 -20.96
N GLY A 121 12.53 -8.95 -21.16
CA GLY A 121 13.00 -7.58 -21.02
C GLY A 121 12.10 -6.78 -20.11
N TYR A 122 12.68 -5.92 -19.32
CA TYR A 122 11.97 -4.97 -18.44
C TYR A 122 12.31 -3.54 -18.86
N PRO A 123 11.71 -3.00 -19.94
CA PRO A 123 12.07 -1.68 -20.46
C PRO A 123 11.77 -0.56 -19.44
N CYS A 124 10.84 -0.79 -18.52
CA CYS A 124 10.46 0.16 -17.48
C CYS A 124 10.35 -0.58 -16.13
N ILE A 125 11.44 -0.67 -15.37
CA ILE A 125 11.41 -1.30 -14.02
C ILE A 125 10.37 -0.65 -13.14
N HIS A 126 10.37 0.70 -13.07
CA HIS A 126 9.43 1.50 -12.27
C HIS A 126 8.09 1.74 -12.99
N GLY A 127 7.82 0.96 -14.02
CA GLY A 127 6.55 0.98 -14.73
C GLY A 127 5.51 0.08 -14.06
N ALA A 128 4.33 0.08 -14.66
CA ALA A 128 3.22 -0.70 -14.17
C ALA A 128 3.17 -2.15 -14.72
N GLY A 129 4.24 -2.63 -15.36
CA GLY A 129 4.31 -3.94 -16.02
C GLY A 129 4.56 -5.12 -15.07
N THR A 130 5.21 -4.89 -13.92
CA THR A 130 5.62 -5.96 -13.00
C THR A 130 5.71 -5.46 -11.56
N THR A 131 5.58 -6.36 -10.60
CA THR A 131 5.94 -6.10 -9.20
C THR A 131 7.44 -5.88 -9.12
N HIS A 132 7.87 -4.80 -8.47
CA HIS A 132 9.27 -4.43 -8.38
C HIS A 132 9.63 -3.85 -7.03
N LEU A 133 10.93 -3.88 -6.73
CA LEU A 133 11.54 -3.27 -5.54
C LEU A 133 12.31 -2.04 -5.97
N ASP A 134 12.04 -0.91 -5.35
CA ASP A 134 12.74 0.34 -5.56
C ASP A 134 13.98 0.45 -4.68
N SER A 135 15.09 0.90 -5.27
CA SER A 135 16.25 1.34 -4.53
C SER A 135 16.20 2.84 -4.25
N PHE A 136 17.06 3.32 -3.37
CA PHE A 136 17.15 4.76 -3.06
C PHE A 136 17.71 5.60 -4.20
N ALA A 137 18.23 4.98 -5.26
CA ALA A 137 18.64 5.67 -6.49
C ALA A 137 17.49 5.92 -7.47
N HIS A 138 16.22 5.59 -7.10
CA HIS A 138 15.06 5.80 -7.95
C HIS A 138 14.46 7.21 -7.81
N ARG A 139 14.41 7.75 -6.59
CA ARG A 139 13.74 9.03 -6.32
C ARG A 139 14.66 10.01 -5.63
N PHE A 140 14.42 11.30 -5.88
CA PHE A 140 15.30 12.36 -5.42
C PHE A 140 14.49 13.51 -4.82
N PHE A 141 15.12 14.19 -3.88
CA PHE A 141 14.59 15.39 -3.27
C PHE A 141 15.66 16.48 -3.21
N ASN A 142 15.39 17.66 -3.79
CA ASN A 142 16.33 18.78 -3.87
C ASN A 142 17.73 18.38 -4.35
N GLY A 143 17.79 17.56 -5.43
CA GLY A 143 19.05 17.08 -6.00
C GLY A 143 19.82 16.06 -5.15
N LYS A 144 19.15 15.47 -4.14
CA LYS A 144 19.73 14.46 -3.24
C LYS A 144 18.89 13.20 -3.22
N MET A 145 19.54 12.07 -3.06
CA MET A 145 18.94 10.77 -2.74
C MET A 145 19.17 10.42 -1.27
N TRP A 146 18.78 9.23 -0.84
CA TRP A 146 18.96 8.74 0.52
C TRP A 146 20.34 9.11 1.09
N ASN A 147 20.34 9.49 2.37
CA ASN A 147 21.51 9.84 3.16
C ASN A 147 22.25 11.09 2.66
N GLY A 148 21.57 11.93 1.86
CA GLY A 148 22.09 13.22 1.40
C GLY A 148 23.08 13.14 0.23
N TYR A 149 23.27 11.97 -0.39
CA TYR A 149 24.12 11.84 -1.56
C TYR A 149 23.63 12.70 -2.72
N PRO A 150 24.51 13.52 -3.37
CA PRO A 150 24.13 14.31 -4.52
C PRO A 150 23.82 13.41 -5.73
N VAL A 151 22.81 13.77 -6.50
CA VAL A 151 22.37 13.00 -7.68
C VAL A 151 23.27 13.27 -8.89
N ALA A 152 23.66 14.53 -9.10
CA ALA A 152 24.28 15.01 -10.33
C ALA A 152 25.49 14.18 -10.81
N ASP A 153 26.34 13.75 -9.87
CA ASP A 153 27.55 12.98 -10.18
C ASP A 153 27.40 11.48 -9.97
N LEU A 154 26.34 11.05 -9.27
CA LEU A 154 26.18 9.67 -8.82
C LEU A 154 25.13 8.89 -9.59
N VAL A 155 24.24 9.56 -10.34
CA VAL A 155 23.23 8.90 -11.18
C VAL A 155 23.26 9.54 -12.57
N THR A 156 23.77 8.80 -13.56
CA THR A 156 23.92 9.30 -14.93
C THR A 156 23.35 8.32 -15.95
N LEU A 157 22.93 8.82 -17.12
CA LEU A 157 22.40 8.01 -18.21
C LEU A 157 23.37 6.89 -18.65
N GLY A 158 24.66 7.18 -18.78
CA GLY A 158 25.67 6.21 -19.20
C GLY A 158 26.28 5.39 -18.08
N GLY A 159 26.26 5.92 -16.85
CA GLY A 159 26.91 5.32 -15.69
C GLY A 159 26.00 4.54 -14.75
N GLY A 160 24.70 4.80 -14.81
CA GLY A 160 23.74 4.29 -13.83
C GLY A 160 23.94 4.89 -12.44
N ALA A 161 23.50 4.20 -11.39
CA ALA A 161 23.60 4.64 -10.01
C ALA A 161 24.90 4.13 -9.36
N ALA A 162 25.83 5.02 -9.08
CA ALA A 162 27.09 4.71 -8.41
C ALA A 162 26.93 4.49 -6.89
N ARG A 163 25.85 4.99 -6.29
CA ARG A 163 25.44 4.82 -4.90
C ARG A 163 23.96 4.48 -4.81
N ASN A 164 23.55 3.88 -3.70
CA ASN A 164 22.14 3.59 -3.42
C ASN A 164 21.48 2.66 -4.44
N SER A 165 22.25 1.91 -5.23
CA SER A 165 21.73 1.03 -6.27
C SER A 165 21.05 -0.21 -5.68
N ILE A 166 20.24 -0.89 -6.49
CA ILE A 166 19.55 -2.14 -6.08
C ILE A 166 20.54 -3.25 -5.66
N LEU A 167 21.80 -3.19 -6.13
CA LEU A 167 22.84 -4.15 -5.79
C LEU A 167 23.12 -4.22 -4.29
N THR A 168 22.89 -3.15 -3.53
CA THR A 168 23.05 -3.12 -2.07
C THR A 168 22.18 -4.20 -1.39
N MET A 169 21.08 -4.60 -2.00
CA MET A 169 20.13 -5.59 -1.49
C MET A 169 20.33 -7.00 -2.06
N LYS A 170 21.47 -7.29 -2.70
CA LYS A 170 21.75 -8.60 -3.35
C LYS A 170 21.65 -9.82 -2.43
N HIS A 171 21.76 -9.62 -1.11
CA HIS A 171 21.64 -10.69 -0.12
C HIS A 171 20.18 -10.99 0.24
N GLY A 172 19.23 -10.29 -0.36
CA GLY A 172 17.80 -10.42 -0.10
C GLY A 172 17.37 -9.78 1.22
N ILE A 173 16.06 -9.67 1.36
CA ILE A 173 15.38 -9.15 2.55
C ILE A 173 14.58 -10.30 3.13
N VAL A 174 14.86 -10.68 4.39
CA VAL A 174 14.10 -11.69 5.13
C VAL A 174 13.70 -11.08 6.46
N THR A 175 12.39 -10.91 6.67
CA THR A 175 11.87 -10.31 7.92
C THR A 175 10.43 -10.74 8.17
N ARG A 176 9.85 -10.30 9.29
CA ARG A 176 8.41 -10.42 9.51
C ARG A 176 7.67 -9.46 8.59
N GLY A 177 6.73 -9.98 7.79
CA GLY A 177 5.72 -9.20 7.09
C GLY A 177 4.45 -9.10 7.92
N VAL A 178 3.80 -7.94 7.87
CA VAL A 178 2.50 -7.69 8.50
C VAL A 178 1.55 -7.10 7.46
N LEU A 179 0.42 -7.77 7.20
CA LEU A 179 -0.59 -7.31 6.26
C LEU A 179 -1.63 -6.42 6.95
N TYR A 180 -1.84 -5.24 6.39
CA TYR A 180 -2.93 -4.32 6.70
C TYR A 180 -3.98 -4.39 5.59
N ASP A 181 -5.08 -5.08 5.85
CA ASP A 181 -6.17 -5.28 4.87
C ASP A 181 -7.30 -4.27 5.13
N ILE A 182 -7.21 -3.12 4.48
CA ILE A 182 -8.15 -2.02 4.71
C ILE A 182 -9.54 -2.28 4.12
N PRO A 183 -9.70 -2.90 2.94
CA PRO A 183 -11.01 -3.34 2.50
C PRO A 183 -11.72 -4.25 3.50
N ARG A 184 -11.02 -5.22 4.07
CA ARG A 184 -11.58 -6.12 5.09
C ARG A 184 -11.91 -5.39 6.41
N LEU A 185 -11.15 -4.35 6.77
CA LEU A 185 -11.50 -3.47 7.88
C LEU A 185 -12.85 -2.79 7.64
N LYS A 186 -13.04 -2.25 6.42
CA LYS A 186 -14.21 -1.47 6.02
C LYS A 186 -15.40 -2.33 5.54
N GLY A 187 -15.25 -3.66 5.45
CA GLY A 187 -16.30 -4.58 5.02
C GLY A 187 -16.65 -4.48 3.53
N VAL A 188 -15.68 -4.08 2.69
CA VAL A 188 -15.83 -3.94 1.24
C VAL A 188 -14.80 -4.81 0.51
N PRO A 189 -15.04 -5.20 -0.75
CA PRO A 189 -14.08 -6.01 -1.50
C PRO A 189 -12.82 -5.23 -1.91
N TYR A 190 -12.94 -3.93 -2.14
CA TYR A 190 -11.87 -3.01 -2.53
C TYR A 190 -12.25 -1.57 -2.20
N LEU A 191 -11.26 -0.69 -2.19
CA LEU A 191 -11.46 0.76 -2.08
C LEU A 191 -11.52 1.39 -3.48
N GLU A 192 -12.40 2.37 -3.66
CA GLU A 192 -12.45 3.14 -4.92
C GLU A 192 -11.28 4.11 -5.06
N PRO A 193 -10.86 4.42 -6.31
CA PRO A 193 -9.86 5.45 -6.56
C PRO A 193 -10.18 6.76 -5.83
N GLY A 194 -9.16 7.41 -5.30
CA GLY A 194 -9.30 8.62 -4.48
C GLY A 194 -9.58 8.37 -3.00
N THR A 195 -9.89 7.13 -2.59
CA THR A 195 -10.03 6.80 -1.16
C THR A 195 -8.69 6.89 -0.45
N ARG A 196 -8.62 7.74 0.58
CA ARG A 196 -7.44 7.92 1.43
C ARG A 196 -7.47 6.98 2.62
N ILE A 197 -6.34 6.40 2.95
CA ILE A 197 -6.11 5.59 4.16
C ILE A 197 -5.30 6.43 5.13
N PHE A 198 -5.88 6.72 6.27
CA PHE A 198 -5.31 7.55 7.32
C PHE A 198 -4.65 6.72 8.43
N PRO A 199 -3.80 7.31 9.29
CA PRO A 199 -3.23 6.61 10.45
C PRO A 199 -4.27 5.91 11.32
N GLU A 200 -5.44 6.49 11.48
CA GLU A 200 -6.55 5.92 12.27
C GLU A 200 -7.12 4.64 11.65
N ASP A 201 -7.15 4.53 10.31
CA ASP A 201 -7.53 3.28 9.63
C ASP A 201 -6.51 2.18 9.93
N LEU A 202 -5.21 2.53 9.95
CA LEU A 202 -4.14 1.59 10.29
C LEU A 202 -4.25 1.13 11.74
N GLU A 203 -4.46 2.05 12.68
CA GLU A 203 -4.64 1.74 14.10
C GLU A 203 -5.92 0.95 14.37
N ALA A 204 -7.00 1.24 13.65
CA ALA A 204 -8.24 0.46 13.71
C ALA A 204 -8.02 -0.98 13.20
N TRP A 205 -7.21 -1.15 12.14
CA TRP A 205 -6.82 -2.47 11.68
C TRP A 205 -5.98 -3.22 12.72
N GLU A 206 -4.97 -2.59 13.32
CA GLU A 206 -4.17 -3.19 14.38
C GLU A 206 -5.05 -3.74 15.52
N LYS A 207 -6.04 -2.96 15.94
CA LYS A 207 -6.99 -3.35 16.98
C LYS A 207 -7.86 -4.53 16.54
N LYS A 208 -8.37 -4.51 15.29
CA LYS A 208 -9.22 -5.57 14.74
C LYS A 208 -8.46 -6.87 14.53
N ALA A 209 -7.26 -6.78 13.98
CA ALA A 209 -6.43 -7.91 13.58
C ALA A 209 -5.58 -8.49 14.71
N GLY A 210 -5.44 -7.76 15.82
CA GLY A 210 -4.59 -8.17 16.95
C GLY A 210 -3.10 -8.18 16.61
N VAL A 211 -2.68 -7.46 15.57
CA VAL A 211 -1.30 -7.42 15.09
C VAL A 211 -0.85 -5.97 14.92
N ARG A 212 0.44 -5.74 15.13
CA ARG A 212 1.05 -4.42 14.98
C ARG A 212 2.42 -4.54 14.32
N VAL A 213 2.66 -3.68 13.31
CA VAL A 213 3.99 -3.54 12.71
C VAL A 213 4.93 -2.77 13.65
N GLY A 214 6.20 -3.14 13.66
CA GLY A 214 7.23 -2.51 14.50
C GLY A 214 8.60 -2.49 13.83
N PRO A 215 9.64 -2.12 14.59
CA PRO A 215 10.98 -1.96 14.04
C PRO A 215 11.48 -3.19 13.28
N GLY A 216 11.98 -2.96 12.06
CA GLY A 216 12.51 -4.01 11.20
C GLY A 216 11.47 -4.90 10.53
N ASP A 217 10.17 -4.65 10.68
CA ASP A 217 9.11 -5.36 9.96
C ASP A 217 8.89 -4.79 8.56
N ALA A 218 8.31 -5.59 7.69
CA ALA A 218 7.71 -5.13 6.44
C ALA A 218 6.23 -4.78 6.68
N PHE A 219 5.86 -3.54 6.37
CA PHE A 219 4.49 -3.04 6.36
C PHE A 219 3.89 -3.26 4.98
N LEU A 220 2.92 -4.16 4.88
CA LEU A 220 2.22 -4.45 3.63
C LEU A 220 0.78 -3.95 3.73
N VAL A 221 0.35 -3.13 2.78
CA VAL A 221 -0.99 -2.54 2.82
C VAL A 221 -1.77 -2.87 1.56
N ARG A 222 -2.95 -3.50 1.76
CA ARG A 222 -3.91 -3.83 0.73
C ARG A 222 -5.03 -2.81 0.71
N TRP A 223 -5.40 -2.34 -0.49
CA TRP A 223 -6.61 -1.57 -0.75
C TRP A 223 -7.52 -2.20 -1.81
N GLY A 224 -7.14 -3.39 -2.34
CA GLY A 224 -7.96 -4.20 -3.23
C GLY A 224 -7.90 -3.78 -4.69
N ARG A 225 -6.77 -3.23 -5.16
CA ARG A 225 -6.59 -2.87 -6.56
C ARG A 225 -6.91 -4.02 -7.51
N TRP A 226 -6.40 -5.20 -7.22
CA TRP A 226 -6.54 -6.35 -8.10
C TRP A 226 -7.94 -6.92 -8.10
N ALA A 227 -8.61 -6.96 -6.96
CA ALA A 227 -10.02 -7.31 -6.85
C ALA A 227 -10.92 -6.34 -7.66
N ARG A 228 -10.63 -5.02 -7.59
CA ARG A 228 -11.33 -4.02 -8.41
C ARG A 228 -11.06 -4.23 -9.90
N ARG A 229 -9.79 -4.42 -10.28
CA ARG A 229 -9.39 -4.65 -11.67
C ARG A 229 -10.03 -5.91 -12.26
N ALA A 230 -10.10 -6.99 -11.51
CA ALA A 230 -10.77 -8.21 -11.93
C ALA A 230 -12.27 -8.01 -12.14
N LYS A 231 -12.92 -7.18 -11.32
CA LYS A 231 -14.38 -6.95 -11.40
C LYS A 231 -14.77 -5.92 -12.46
N LEU A 232 -14.02 -4.83 -12.61
CA LEU A 232 -14.41 -3.66 -13.42
C LEU A 232 -13.51 -3.45 -14.65
N GLY A 233 -12.46 -4.24 -14.79
CA GLY A 233 -11.43 -4.06 -15.83
C GLY A 233 -10.34 -3.06 -15.44
N PRO A 234 -9.30 -2.93 -16.27
CA PRO A 234 -8.23 -1.95 -16.06
C PRO A 234 -8.74 -0.52 -16.28
N TRP A 235 -8.12 0.45 -15.61
CA TRP A 235 -8.42 1.88 -15.74
C TRP A 235 -7.13 2.70 -15.89
N PRO A 236 -7.20 3.91 -16.50
CA PRO A 236 -6.03 4.76 -16.66
C PRO A 236 -5.31 5.07 -15.34
N ILE A 237 -3.99 4.97 -15.36
CA ILE A 237 -3.16 5.15 -14.14
C ILE A 237 -3.22 6.59 -13.60
N ASP A 238 -3.54 7.56 -14.46
CA ASP A 238 -3.70 8.96 -14.11
C ASP A 238 -5.03 9.30 -13.44
N GLU A 239 -6.03 8.45 -13.56
CA GLU A 239 -7.27 8.56 -12.77
C GLU A 239 -7.04 8.28 -11.27
N GLY A 240 -5.84 7.83 -10.90
CA GLY A 240 -5.44 7.59 -9.51
C GLY A 240 -5.85 6.23 -8.98
N ALA A 241 -5.55 6.03 -7.71
CA ALA A 241 -5.86 4.82 -6.96
C ALA A 241 -6.36 5.20 -5.54
N ALA A 242 -6.85 4.22 -4.79
CA ALA A 242 -6.85 4.33 -3.34
C ALA A 242 -5.43 4.21 -2.82
N GLY A 243 -5.13 4.71 -1.64
CA GLY A 243 -3.81 4.60 -1.05
C GLY A 243 -3.64 5.36 0.26
N LEU A 244 -2.44 5.30 0.80
CA LEU A 244 -2.08 5.98 2.04
C LEU A 244 -2.10 7.50 1.85
N ASP A 245 -2.67 8.20 2.82
CA ASP A 245 -2.57 9.66 2.91
C ASP A 245 -1.18 10.08 3.40
N ASN A 246 -0.70 11.27 3.01
CA ASN A 246 0.60 11.78 3.43
C ASN A 246 0.74 11.92 4.96
N SER A 247 -0.36 12.06 5.70
CA SER A 247 -0.37 12.08 7.17
C SER A 247 0.11 10.77 7.81
N VAL A 248 0.30 9.69 7.02
CA VAL A 248 0.90 8.43 7.48
C VAL A 248 2.43 8.54 7.67
N ILE A 249 3.10 9.56 7.12
CA ILE A 249 4.56 9.71 7.20
C ILE A 249 5.08 9.68 8.66
N PRO A 250 4.56 10.48 9.61
CA PRO A 250 5.00 10.40 11.01
C PRO A 250 4.71 9.05 11.66
N TRP A 251 3.61 8.39 11.27
CA TRP A 251 3.26 7.06 11.75
C TRP A 251 4.28 6.02 11.29
N LEU A 252 4.70 6.04 10.01
CA LEU A 252 5.77 5.18 9.47
C LEU A 252 7.09 5.38 10.22
N LYS A 253 7.49 6.64 10.45
CA LYS A 253 8.67 6.98 11.23
C LYS A 253 8.61 6.39 12.64
N LYS A 254 7.49 6.56 13.34
CA LYS A 254 7.27 6.05 14.70
C LYS A 254 7.31 4.51 14.76
N ARG A 255 6.88 3.83 13.70
CA ARG A 255 6.86 2.36 13.61
C ARG A 255 8.23 1.77 13.24
N ASP A 256 9.13 2.57 12.70
CA ASP A 256 10.46 2.13 12.27
C ASP A 256 10.38 0.93 11.31
N VAL A 257 9.46 0.97 10.36
CA VAL A 257 9.28 -0.09 9.37
C VAL A 257 10.52 -0.21 8.50
N ALA A 258 10.93 -1.43 8.16
CA ALA A 258 12.11 -1.67 7.34
C ALA A 258 11.81 -1.66 5.84
N LEU A 259 10.59 -1.99 5.46
CA LEU A 259 10.15 -2.15 4.08
C LEU A 259 8.67 -1.82 4.00
N ILE A 260 8.23 -1.22 2.91
CA ILE A 260 6.82 -1.03 2.62
C ILE A 260 6.47 -1.80 1.35
N GLY A 261 5.31 -2.45 1.32
CA GLY A 261 4.73 -3.04 0.12
C GLY A 261 3.31 -2.56 -0.09
N TRP A 262 2.99 -2.19 -1.32
CA TRP A 262 1.67 -1.74 -1.73
C TRP A 262 1.28 -2.17 -3.16
N GLU A 263 0.01 -2.05 -3.49
CA GLU A 263 -0.54 -2.55 -4.77
C GLU A 263 -0.30 -1.58 -5.94
N THR A 264 -0.07 -0.31 -5.67
CA THR A 264 0.41 0.74 -6.60
C THR A 264 1.04 1.84 -5.80
N PRO A 265 2.01 2.59 -6.33
CA PRO A 265 2.40 3.85 -5.70
C PRO A 265 1.11 4.64 -5.49
N GLY A 266 0.81 4.97 -4.23
CA GLY A 266 -0.48 5.56 -3.84
C GLY A 266 -0.74 6.88 -4.54
N TYR A 267 -1.18 6.82 -5.77
CA TYR A 267 -1.65 7.98 -6.53
C TYR A 267 -3.03 8.42 -6.06
N VAL A 268 -3.16 8.62 -4.75
CA VAL A 268 -4.35 9.30 -4.27
C VAL A 268 -4.31 10.72 -4.84
N PRO A 269 -5.32 11.13 -5.61
CA PRO A 269 -5.33 12.45 -6.21
C PRO A 269 -5.10 13.54 -5.17
N GLN A 270 -4.15 14.42 -5.41
CA GLN A 270 -3.90 15.60 -4.59
C GLN A 270 -4.60 16.81 -5.19
N PRO A 271 -5.16 17.72 -4.39
CA PRO A 271 -5.67 19.00 -4.89
C PRO A 271 -4.59 19.79 -5.64
N PRO A 272 -4.96 20.58 -6.66
CA PRO A 272 -4.03 21.45 -7.35
C PRO A 272 -3.33 22.42 -6.39
N GLY A 273 -2.01 22.57 -6.53
CA GLY A 273 -1.18 23.45 -5.70
C GLY A 273 -0.74 22.87 -4.36
N ASP A 274 -1.13 21.63 -4.08
CA ASP A 274 -0.67 20.88 -2.90
C ASP A 274 0.65 20.12 -3.16
N LEU A 275 0.86 19.06 -2.40
CA LEU A 275 2.05 18.23 -2.47
C LEU A 275 2.23 17.55 -3.83
N PRO A 276 3.47 17.19 -4.21
CA PRO A 276 3.72 16.37 -5.38
C PRO A 276 2.90 15.10 -5.39
N ARG A 277 2.53 14.62 -6.57
CA ARG A 277 1.72 13.40 -6.76
C ARG A 277 2.27 12.18 -6.00
N LEU A 278 3.59 12.07 -5.87
CA LEU A 278 4.30 10.96 -5.22
C LEU A 278 4.93 11.38 -3.88
N ALA A 279 4.40 12.39 -3.20
CA ALA A 279 5.01 12.93 -1.98
C ALA A 279 5.36 11.85 -0.94
N LEU A 280 4.43 10.94 -0.62
CA LEU A 280 4.68 9.84 0.32
C LEU A 280 5.77 8.90 -0.19
N HIS A 281 5.71 8.51 -1.46
CA HIS A 281 6.70 7.64 -2.10
C HIS A 281 8.11 8.25 -2.06
N ASP A 282 8.21 9.52 -2.46
CA ASP A 282 9.48 10.25 -2.47
C ASP A 282 10.04 10.41 -1.06
N PHE A 283 9.18 10.74 -0.08
CA PHE A 283 9.58 10.91 1.30
C PHE A 283 10.10 9.61 1.92
N THR A 284 9.44 8.48 1.64
CA THR A 284 9.85 7.19 2.19
C THR A 284 11.21 6.76 1.67
N LEU A 285 11.47 6.87 0.38
CA LEU A 285 12.76 6.51 -0.20
C LEU A 285 13.87 7.47 0.20
N THR A 286 13.62 8.79 0.13
CA THR A 286 14.68 9.79 0.25
C THR A 286 14.97 10.21 1.68
N ILE A 287 13.96 10.37 2.52
CA ILE A 287 14.07 10.97 3.86
C ILE A 287 14.02 9.90 4.94
N LEU A 288 13.07 8.97 4.87
CA LEU A 288 12.98 7.88 5.84
C LEU A 288 13.98 6.74 5.57
N GLY A 289 14.45 6.60 4.33
CA GLY A 289 15.31 5.48 3.93
C GLY A 289 14.59 4.13 4.05
N VAL A 290 13.37 4.07 3.57
CA VAL A 290 12.53 2.85 3.52
C VAL A 290 12.36 2.44 2.07
N HIS A 291 12.78 1.21 1.73
CA HIS A 291 12.57 0.65 0.40
C HIS A 291 11.11 0.29 0.15
N LEU A 292 10.70 0.30 -1.13
CA LEU A 292 9.32 0.09 -1.53
C LEU A 292 9.18 -1.10 -2.47
N ILE A 293 8.17 -1.95 -2.23
CA ILE A 293 7.68 -2.93 -3.19
C ILE A 293 6.43 -2.34 -3.82
N ASP A 294 6.54 -1.98 -5.09
CA ASP A 294 5.45 -1.45 -5.87
C ASP A 294 4.74 -2.54 -6.68
N ARG A 295 3.46 -2.33 -6.94
CA ARG A 295 2.61 -3.20 -7.74
C ARG A 295 2.53 -4.64 -7.21
N ALA A 296 2.60 -4.83 -5.89
CA ALA A 296 2.32 -6.11 -5.27
C ALA A 296 0.85 -6.52 -5.45
N ASP A 297 0.58 -7.82 -5.42
CA ASP A 297 -0.77 -8.39 -5.37
C ASP A 297 -0.96 -9.09 -4.03
N PHE A 298 -1.88 -8.54 -3.23
CA PHE A 298 -2.15 -9.05 -1.89
C PHE A 298 -3.49 -9.81 -1.79
N ASP A 299 -4.20 -10.07 -2.89
CA ASP A 299 -5.50 -10.72 -2.81
C ASP A 299 -5.38 -12.16 -2.26
N ALA A 300 -4.45 -12.95 -2.80
CA ALA A 300 -4.18 -14.30 -2.31
C ALA A 300 -3.65 -14.30 -0.85
N LEU A 301 -2.82 -13.31 -0.51
CA LEU A 301 -2.32 -13.15 0.87
C LEU A 301 -3.44 -12.81 1.84
N SER A 302 -4.38 -11.94 1.45
CA SER A 302 -5.56 -11.58 2.25
C SER A 302 -6.39 -12.82 2.60
N GLU A 303 -6.66 -13.67 1.62
CA GLU A 303 -7.42 -14.90 1.84
C GLU A 303 -6.65 -15.91 2.70
N ALA A 304 -5.37 -16.11 2.44
CA ALA A 304 -4.52 -17.01 3.22
C ALA A 304 -4.40 -16.56 4.69
N ALA A 305 -4.25 -15.27 4.94
CA ALA A 305 -4.18 -14.68 6.28
C ALA A 305 -5.53 -14.77 7.01
N ALA A 306 -6.63 -14.50 6.30
CA ALA A 306 -7.99 -14.58 6.86
C ALA A 306 -8.37 -15.99 7.28
N ALA A 307 -8.08 -17.00 6.44
CA ALA A 307 -8.32 -18.40 6.75
C ALA A 307 -7.59 -18.86 8.03
N ARG A 308 -6.49 -18.21 8.37
CA ARG A 308 -5.66 -18.49 9.55
C ARG A 308 -5.93 -17.56 10.73
N THR A 309 -6.69 -16.50 10.50
CA THR A 309 -6.82 -15.38 11.45
C THR A 309 -5.44 -14.89 11.91
N ARG A 310 -4.45 -14.89 10.99
CA ARG A 310 -3.06 -14.55 11.25
C ARG A 310 -2.53 -13.62 10.14
N TRP A 311 -2.18 -12.41 10.51
CA TRP A 311 -1.83 -11.30 9.61
C TRP A 311 -0.34 -11.02 9.58
N GLU A 312 0.47 -11.91 10.17
CA GLU A 312 1.92 -11.87 10.16
C GLU A 312 2.49 -13.20 9.65
N PHE A 313 3.64 -13.13 8.99
CA PHE A 313 4.28 -14.24 8.33
C PHE A 313 5.77 -13.94 8.11
N MET A 314 6.56 -14.93 7.73
CA MET A 314 7.89 -14.68 7.20
C MET A 314 7.76 -14.13 5.78
N LEU A 315 8.40 -12.98 5.53
CA LEU A 315 8.51 -12.38 4.19
C LEU A 315 9.93 -12.57 3.67
N THR A 316 10.04 -12.98 2.40
CA THR A 316 11.29 -13.04 1.66
C THR A 316 11.16 -12.23 0.38
N VAL A 317 12.13 -11.34 0.12
CA VAL A 317 12.24 -10.55 -1.11
C VAL A 317 13.66 -10.65 -1.64
N ALA A 318 13.83 -11.11 -2.87
CA ALA A 318 15.14 -11.30 -3.48
C ALA A 318 15.21 -10.54 -4.82
N PRO A 319 15.77 -9.32 -4.82
CA PRO A 319 15.97 -8.59 -6.07
C PRO A 319 17.08 -9.22 -6.92
N LEU A 320 16.99 -9.02 -8.22
CA LEU A 320 18.09 -9.34 -9.11
C LEU A 320 19.32 -8.47 -8.76
N PRO A 321 20.53 -9.05 -8.71
CA PRO A 321 21.73 -8.31 -8.35
C PRO A 321 22.27 -7.47 -9.52
N ILE A 322 21.49 -6.47 -9.94
CA ILE A 322 21.80 -5.59 -11.08
C ILE A 322 22.76 -4.49 -10.64
N PRO A 323 24.03 -4.48 -11.08
CA PRO A 323 24.93 -3.38 -10.77
C PRO A 323 24.38 -2.06 -11.30
N LYS A 324 24.44 -1.02 -10.46
CA LYS A 324 24.01 0.34 -10.81
C LYS A 324 22.54 0.51 -11.17
N GLY A 325 21.71 -0.53 -11.00
CA GLY A 325 20.29 -0.46 -11.23
C GLY A 325 19.56 0.35 -10.16
N THR A 326 18.46 0.99 -10.53
CA THR A 326 17.61 1.80 -9.63
C THR A 326 16.46 1.00 -9.02
N GLY A 327 16.22 -0.20 -9.50
CA GLY A 327 15.20 -1.13 -9.03
C GLY A 327 15.37 -2.51 -9.63
N SER A 328 14.50 -3.45 -9.25
CA SER A 328 14.49 -4.82 -9.75
C SER A 328 13.08 -5.38 -9.76
N PRO A 329 12.68 -6.15 -10.79
CA PRO A 329 11.51 -7.00 -10.67
C PRO A 329 11.73 -7.97 -9.51
N VAL A 330 10.68 -8.27 -8.76
CA VAL A 330 10.70 -9.20 -7.63
C VAL A 330 9.44 -10.05 -7.57
N ASN A 331 9.55 -11.23 -7.02
CA ASN A 331 8.43 -12.03 -6.56
C ASN A 331 8.57 -12.22 -5.04
N PRO A 332 8.02 -11.31 -4.21
CA PRO A 332 8.05 -11.47 -2.77
C PRO A 332 7.22 -12.68 -2.35
N ILE A 333 7.71 -13.46 -1.39
CA ILE A 333 7.03 -14.67 -0.90
C ILE A 333 6.71 -14.49 0.58
N ALA A 334 5.42 -14.62 0.92
CA ALA A 334 4.97 -14.80 2.29
C ALA A 334 4.94 -16.29 2.62
N MET A 335 5.37 -16.66 3.83
CA MET A 335 5.35 -18.05 4.31
C MET A 335 4.74 -18.12 5.72
N PHE A 336 3.71 -18.95 5.85
CA PHE A 336 2.97 -19.19 7.10
C PHE A 336 3.42 -20.45 7.84
#